data_4f2e61c71dcef1f92cf02d85405280d5
#
_entry.id   4f2e61c71dcef1f92cf02d85405280d5
#
_cell.length_a   1.000
_cell.length_b   1.000
_cell.length_c   1.000
_cell.angle_alpha   90.00
_cell.angle_beta   90.00
_cell.angle_gamma   90.00
#
_symmetry.space_group_name_H-M   'P 1'
#
loop_
_entity.id
_entity.type
_entity.pdbx_description
1 polymer ?
#
loop_
_entity_poly.entity_id
_entity_poly.type
_entity_poly.pdbx_seq_one_letter_code
_entity_poly.pdbx_strand_id
1 'polypeptide(L)'
;MSKILQTVDQRTQLVGENRLELLMFRLAGRQLFALNVFKIQEVVKLPKLTALPHSCPHVVGVTHLRNQTISVIDLSAAIGGPPLRNREDCNLIVTEYNRSIQAFLVGAVDRIVNLNWELVLPPPKGAGRSHFLTAITRMDDDIVEILDVERVLADIVPYETSVSEDVLDRDLVDFALSRELKILMADDSLTAYRQASATLSNIGIETEYCPDGLTALNRLKEQARNGVDIPREYLMLVTDAEMPEMDGYRLTHEVRSDAALKDLHVILHTSLSGSFNQAMVEKVGCNDFLSKFQPDELAQKVQNFLREQIQSGRLV
;
A
#
# COMPACT_ATOMS: atom_id res chain seq x y z
N MET A 1 -6.95 -28.92 -8.45
CA MET A 1 -6.23 -27.71 -7.98
C MET A 1 -7.16 -26.52 -8.13
N SER A 2 -7.35 -25.73 -7.09
CA SER A 2 -8.32 -24.63 -7.09
C SER A 2 -7.85 -23.52 -8.06
N LYS A 3 -8.79 -22.81 -8.70
CA LYS A 3 -8.50 -21.63 -9.54
C LYS A 3 -7.59 -20.60 -8.84
N ILE A 4 -7.68 -20.51 -7.50
CA ILE A 4 -6.87 -19.65 -6.66
C ILE A 4 -5.38 -20.04 -6.72
N LEU A 5 -5.06 -21.34 -6.63
CA LEU A 5 -3.66 -21.81 -6.72
C LEU A 5 -3.06 -21.57 -8.11
N GLN A 6 -3.84 -21.71 -9.18
CA GLN A 6 -3.38 -21.41 -10.54
C GLN A 6 -3.13 -19.89 -10.72
N THR A 7 -3.96 -19.04 -10.12
CA THR A 7 -3.75 -17.58 -10.15
C THR A 7 -2.54 -17.17 -9.29
N VAL A 8 -2.33 -17.84 -8.14
CA VAL A 8 -1.13 -17.65 -7.30
C VAL A 8 0.13 -18.11 -8.04
N ASP A 9 0.09 -19.26 -8.72
CA ASP A 9 1.25 -19.76 -9.49
C ASP A 9 1.57 -18.88 -10.71
N GLN A 10 0.57 -18.36 -11.41
CA GLN A 10 0.78 -17.40 -12.49
C GLN A 10 1.35 -16.07 -11.99
N ARG A 11 0.84 -15.55 -10.87
CA ARG A 11 1.31 -14.29 -10.28
C ARG A 11 2.68 -14.43 -9.62
N THR A 12 3.02 -15.60 -9.02
CA THR A 12 4.36 -15.86 -8.49
C THR A 12 5.42 -16.12 -9.57
N GLN A 13 5.04 -16.52 -10.76
CA GLN A 13 5.97 -16.51 -11.91
C GLN A 13 6.28 -15.08 -12.39
N LEU A 14 5.37 -14.12 -12.13
CA LEU A 14 5.57 -12.69 -12.39
C LEU A 14 6.37 -12.00 -11.26
N VAL A 15 6.47 -12.62 -10.08
CA VAL A 15 7.36 -12.17 -9.00
C VAL A 15 8.82 -12.31 -9.48
N GLY A 16 9.42 -11.19 -9.86
CA GLY A 16 10.77 -11.14 -10.44
C GLY A 16 10.84 -10.63 -11.87
N GLU A 17 9.73 -10.49 -12.59
CA GLU A 17 9.72 -9.90 -13.93
C GLU A 17 9.66 -8.37 -13.96
N ASN A 18 9.69 -7.70 -12.83
CA ASN A 18 9.72 -6.22 -12.71
C ASN A 18 8.66 -5.52 -13.60
N ARG A 19 7.42 -6.05 -13.61
CA ARG A 19 6.31 -5.58 -14.44
C ARG A 19 5.22 -4.94 -13.61
N LEU A 20 4.68 -3.83 -14.12
CA LEU A 20 3.55 -3.10 -13.57
C LEU A 20 2.33 -3.28 -14.47
N GLU A 21 1.23 -3.78 -13.94
CA GLU A 21 -0.05 -3.86 -14.64
C GLU A 21 -0.91 -2.65 -14.32
N LEU A 22 -1.23 -1.84 -15.33
CA LEU A 22 -1.98 -0.60 -15.19
C LEU A 22 -3.31 -0.68 -15.94
N LEU A 23 -4.40 -0.34 -15.26
CA LEU A 23 -5.69 -0.05 -15.89
C LEU A 23 -5.69 1.41 -16.34
N MET A 24 -5.81 1.60 -17.66
CA MET A 24 -5.87 2.93 -18.28
C MET A 24 -7.29 3.44 -18.34
N PHE A 25 -7.49 4.71 -17.98
CA PHE A 25 -8.80 5.36 -18.05
C PHE A 25 -8.66 6.88 -18.27
N ARG A 26 -9.79 7.52 -18.50
CA ARG A 26 -9.90 8.98 -18.61
C ARG A 26 -10.83 9.52 -17.53
N LEU A 27 -10.60 10.76 -17.16
CA LEU A 27 -11.50 11.54 -16.30
C LEU A 27 -12.32 12.53 -17.16
N ALA A 28 -12.48 13.75 -16.70
CA ALA A 28 -13.32 14.76 -17.40
C ALA A 28 -12.65 15.37 -18.67
N GLY A 29 -11.56 14.80 -19.17
CA GLY A 29 -10.81 15.33 -20.29
C GLY A 29 -10.18 14.25 -21.17
N ARG A 30 -9.18 14.67 -21.99
CA ARG A 30 -8.42 13.74 -22.85
C ARG A 30 -7.23 13.10 -22.16
N GLN A 31 -6.81 13.65 -21.02
CA GLN A 31 -5.68 13.14 -20.24
C GLN A 31 -5.89 11.68 -19.87
N LEU A 32 -4.85 10.88 -20.05
CA LEU A 32 -4.81 9.49 -19.63
C LEU A 32 -4.30 9.37 -18.20
N PHE A 33 -5.02 8.61 -17.42
CA PHE A 33 -4.68 8.22 -16.06
C PHE A 33 -4.57 6.71 -15.98
N ALA A 34 -3.87 6.24 -14.97
CA ALA A 34 -3.75 4.83 -14.70
C ALA A 34 -3.83 4.52 -13.20
N LEU A 35 -4.32 3.32 -12.91
CA LEU A 35 -4.26 2.71 -11.59
C LEU A 35 -3.60 1.33 -11.69
N ASN A 36 -2.86 0.97 -10.65
CA ASN A 36 -2.35 -0.38 -10.51
C ASN A 36 -3.54 -1.37 -10.41
N VAL A 37 -3.54 -2.38 -11.30
CA VAL A 37 -4.61 -3.38 -11.38
C VAL A 37 -4.77 -4.14 -10.05
N PHE A 38 -3.70 -4.32 -9.30
CA PHE A 38 -3.75 -5.00 -7.99
C PHE A 38 -4.61 -4.27 -6.95
N LYS A 39 -4.75 -2.93 -7.08
CA LYS A 39 -5.63 -2.12 -6.21
C LYS A 39 -7.10 -2.19 -6.63
N ILE A 40 -7.43 -2.87 -7.72
CA ILE A 40 -8.77 -2.90 -8.33
C ILE A 40 -9.42 -4.26 -8.08
N GLN A 41 -10.59 -4.25 -7.46
CA GLN A 41 -11.42 -5.46 -7.33
C GLN A 41 -12.21 -5.75 -8.60
N GLU A 42 -12.84 -4.73 -9.16
CA GLU A 42 -13.62 -4.84 -10.39
C GLU A 42 -13.85 -3.47 -11.04
N VAL A 43 -14.22 -3.52 -12.31
CA VAL A 43 -14.68 -2.36 -13.08
C VAL A 43 -16.09 -2.67 -13.58
N VAL A 44 -17.02 -1.77 -13.28
CA VAL A 44 -18.42 -1.92 -13.68
C VAL A 44 -18.93 -0.64 -14.35
N LYS A 45 -19.94 -0.76 -15.21
CA LYS A 45 -20.67 0.40 -15.70
C LYS A 45 -21.35 1.10 -14.53
N LEU A 46 -21.42 2.44 -14.60
CA LEU A 46 -22.06 3.24 -13.55
C LEU A 46 -23.49 2.77 -13.30
N PRO A 47 -23.81 2.20 -12.13
CA PRO A 47 -25.17 1.85 -11.77
C PRO A 47 -25.95 3.08 -11.30
N LYS A 48 -27.22 2.88 -10.94
CA LYS A 48 -28.04 3.94 -10.33
C LYS A 48 -27.43 4.35 -8.99
N LEU A 49 -27.20 5.65 -8.82
CA LEU A 49 -26.72 6.22 -7.57
C LEU A 49 -27.87 6.76 -6.72
N THR A 50 -27.74 6.62 -5.42
CA THR A 50 -28.59 7.28 -4.42
C THR A 50 -27.76 8.40 -3.78
N ALA A 51 -28.27 9.62 -3.83
CA ALA A 51 -27.61 10.77 -3.21
C ALA A 51 -27.63 10.65 -1.68
N LEU A 52 -26.53 11.05 -1.04
CA LEU A 52 -26.42 11.15 0.42
C LEU A 52 -26.56 12.62 0.84
N PRO A 53 -27.46 12.94 1.79
CA PRO A 53 -27.50 14.27 2.40
C PRO A 53 -26.19 14.56 3.16
N HIS A 54 -25.69 15.79 3.05
CA HIS A 54 -24.50 16.25 3.78
C HIS A 54 -23.23 15.40 3.57
N SER A 55 -23.09 14.75 2.40
CA SER A 55 -21.86 14.03 2.05
C SER A 55 -20.69 14.99 1.77
N CYS A 56 -19.48 14.46 1.85
CA CYS A 56 -18.28 15.15 1.37
C CYS A 56 -18.49 15.60 -0.10
N PRO A 57 -17.98 16.79 -0.51
CA PRO A 57 -18.15 17.30 -1.88
C PRO A 57 -17.73 16.36 -3.01
N HIS A 58 -16.80 15.46 -2.73
CA HIS A 58 -16.29 14.48 -3.71
C HIS A 58 -17.13 13.19 -3.77
N VAL A 59 -18.01 12.94 -2.77
CA VAL A 59 -18.89 11.77 -2.74
C VAL A 59 -20.18 12.09 -3.51
N VAL A 60 -20.34 11.46 -4.67
CA VAL A 60 -21.49 11.69 -5.56
C VAL A 60 -22.71 10.87 -5.22
N GLY A 61 -22.62 9.99 -4.25
CA GLY A 61 -23.70 9.17 -3.72
C GLY A 61 -23.22 7.78 -3.31
N VAL A 62 -24.18 6.88 -3.13
CA VAL A 62 -23.94 5.46 -2.84
C VAL A 62 -24.60 4.58 -3.88
N THR A 63 -24.08 3.40 -4.06
CA THR A 63 -24.69 2.34 -4.87
C THR A 63 -24.65 1.01 -4.14
N HIS A 64 -25.49 0.09 -4.57
CA HIS A 64 -25.53 -1.26 -4.01
C HIS A 64 -24.87 -2.24 -4.98
N LEU A 65 -23.74 -2.80 -4.61
CA LEU A 65 -23.01 -3.80 -5.37
C LEU A 65 -22.74 -5.03 -4.49
N ARG A 66 -22.99 -6.23 -5.00
CA ARG A 66 -22.72 -7.52 -4.32
C ARG A 66 -23.19 -7.58 -2.87
N ASN A 67 -24.42 -7.12 -2.60
CA ASN A 67 -25.02 -7.07 -1.27
C ASN A 67 -24.38 -6.07 -0.28
N GLN A 68 -23.54 -5.15 -0.78
CA GLN A 68 -22.97 -4.08 0.03
C GLN A 68 -23.30 -2.72 -0.53
N THR A 69 -23.55 -1.77 0.36
CA THR A 69 -23.73 -0.37 -0.01
C THR A 69 -22.38 0.33 0.06
N ILE A 70 -21.91 0.81 -1.07
CA ILE A 70 -20.58 1.43 -1.20
C ILE A 70 -20.68 2.89 -1.60
N SER A 71 -19.78 3.71 -1.08
CA SER A 71 -19.66 5.11 -1.46
C SER A 71 -19.02 5.24 -2.84
N VAL A 72 -19.51 6.21 -3.61
CA VAL A 72 -18.99 6.53 -4.94
C VAL A 72 -18.37 7.92 -4.91
N ILE A 73 -17.08 7.99 -5.23
CA ILE A 73 -16.25 9.18 -5.21
C ILE A 73 -15.97 9.61 -6.66
N ASP A 74 -16.26 10.86 -7.00
CA ASP A 74 -15.85 11.44 -8.28
C ASP A 74 -14.33 11.67 -8.26
N LEU A 75 -13.59 10.78 -8.92
CA LEU A 75 -12.12 10.82 -8.91
C LEU A 75 -11.58 12.10 -9.55
N SER A 76 -12.25 12.62 -10.59
CA SER A 76 -11.87 13.89 -11.21
C SER A 76 -11.96 15.05 -10.22
N ALA A 77 -13.08 15.17 -9.53
CA ALA A 77 -13.28 16.21 -8.54
C ALA A 77 -12.35 16.05 -7.33
N ALA A 78 -12.12 14.80 -6.92
CA ALA A 78 -11.24 14.48 -5.78
C ALA A 78 -9.79 14.90 -5.99
N ILE A 79 -9.29 14.82 -7.23
CA ILE A 79 -7.92 15.27 -7.57
C ILE A 79 -7.85 16.74 -8.03
N GLY A 80 -8.94 17.51 -7.84
CA GLY A 80 -8.99 18.94 -8.18
C GLY A 80 -9.38 19.25 -9.62
N GLY A 81 -9.81 18.26 -10.39
CA GLY A 81 -10.34 18.43 -11.74
C GLY A 81 -11.84 18.79 -11.77
N PRO A 82 -12.42 19.06 -12.94
CA PRO A 82 -13.85 19.32 -13.07
C PRO A 82 -14.65 18.04 -12.82
N PRO A 83 -15.82 18.14 -12.15
CA PRO A 83 -16.69 16.98 -11.89
C PRO A 83 -17.17 16.31 -13.18
N LEU A 84 -17.33 14.99 -13.13
CA LEU A 84 -17.86 14.19 -14.24
C LEU A 84 -19.37 14.45 -14.41
N ARG A 85 -19.74 15.22 -15.43
CA ARG A 85 -21.13 15.65 -15.69
C ARG A 85 -21.91 14.68 -16.57
N ASN A 86 -21.29 14.17 -17.64
CA ASN A 86 -21.91 13.16 -18.49
C ASN A 86 -21.64 11.77 -17.91
N ARG A 87 -22.68 11.17 -17.33
CA ARG A 87 -22.56 9.90 -16.59
C ARG A 87 -22.87 8.67 -17.43
N GLU A 88 -23.37 8.83 -18.66
CA GLU A 88 -23.79 7.70 -19.50
C GLU A 88 -22.62 6.78 -19.88
N ASP A 89 -21.44 7.37 -20.13
CA ASP A 89 -20.23 6.63 -20.50
C ASP A 89 -19.28 6.37 -19.31
N CYS A 90 -19.69 6.76 -18.11
CA CYS A 90 -18.88 6.59 -16.91
C CYS A 90 -18.84 5.14 -16.43
N ASN A 91 -17.76 4.83 -15.74
CA ASN A 91 -17.54 3.54 -15.11
C ASN A 91 -17.23 3.76 -13.64
N LEU A 92 -17.39 2.71 -12.85
CA LEU A 92 -16.88 2.63 -11.50
C LEU A 92 -15.67 1.70 -11.47
N ILE A 93 -14.57 2.18 -10.91
CA ILE A 93 -13.45 1.36 -10.47
C ILE A 93 -13.69 1.08 -9.00
N VAL A 94 -13.99 -0.17 -8.66
CA VAL A 94 -14.22 -0.61 -7.29
C VAL A 94 -12.89 -1.04 -6.71
N THR A 95 -12.55 -0.47 -5.56
CA THR A 95 -11.34 -0.76 -4.82
C THR A 95 -11.68 -1.18 -3.41
N GLU A 96 -10.89 -2.04 -2.83
CA GLU A 96 -10.91 -2.30 -1.40
C GLU A 96 -9.72 -1.59 -0.76
N TYR A 97 -10.01 -0.81 0.24
CA TYR A 97 -9.01 -0.07 0.98
C TYR A 97 -9.38 -0.09 2.46
N ASN A 98 -8.46 -0.54 3.29
CA ASN A 98 -8.70 -0.65 4.73
C ASN A 98 -9.94 -1.48 5.08
N ARG A 99 -10.12 -2.65 4.44
CA ARG A 99 -11.32 -3.51 4.57
C ARG A 99 -12.64 -2.80 4.25
N SER A 100 -12.56 -1.57 3.73
CA SER A 100 -13.71 -0.80 3.27
C SER A 100 -13.71 -0.79 1.74
N ILE A 101 -14.85 -1.09 1.15
CA ILE A 101 -15.02 -1.09 -0.30
C ILE A 101 -15.56 0.28 -0.72
N GLN A 102 -14.87 0.91 -1.64
CA GLN A 102 -15.26 2.16 -2.27
C GLN A 102 -15.25 2.02 -3.78
N ALA A 103 -15.94 2.94 -4.45
CA ALA A 103 -15.87 3.03 -5.89
C ALA A 103 -15.47 4.44 -6.34
N PHE A 104 -14.55 4.50 -7.28
CA PHE A 104 -14.20 5.74 -7.96
C PHE A 104 -14.99 5.87 -9.26
N LEU A 105 -15.73 6.96 -9.38
CA LEU A 105 -16.35 7.35 -10.64
C LEU A 105 -15.28 7.89 -11.57
N VAL A 106 -15.12 7.24 -12.71
CA VAL A 106 -14.22 7.61 -13.78
C VAL A 106 -14.97 7.72 -15.11
N GLY A 107 -14.39 8.37 -16.10
CA GLY A 107 -14.95 8.40 -17.44
C GLY A 107 -14.78 7.07 -18.18
N ALA A 108 -14.29 7.13 -19.40
CA ALA A 108 -14.05 5.93 -20.20
C ALA A 108 -12.86 5.14 -19.65
N VAL A 109 -13.07 3.85 -19.43
CA VAL A 109 -12.00 2.89 -19.19
C VAL A 109 -11.51 2.37 -20.54
N ASP A 110 -10.20 2.36 -20.75
CA ASP A 110 -9.59 1.98 -22.02
C ASP A 110 -9.14 0.50 -21.97
N ARG A 111 -7.94 0.25 -21.49
CA ARG A 111 -7.32 -1.09 -21.50
C ARG A 111 -6.39 -1.29 -20.31
N ILE A 112 -6.04 -2.55 -20.07
CA ILE A 112 -4.94 -2.91 -19.18
C ILE A 112 -3.66 -2.98 -20.01
N VAL A 113 -2.59 -2.40 -19.48
CA VAL A 113 -1.26 -2.45 -20.10
C VAL A 113 -0.25 -2.99 -19.10
N ASN A 114 0.69 -3.78 -19.63
CA ASN A 114 1.83 -4.29 -18.87
C ASN A 114 3.06 -3.47 -19.24
N LEU A 115 3.65 -2.81 -18.26
CA LEU A 115 4.84 -1.99 -18.42
C LEU A 115 6.00 -2.54 -17.62
N ASN A 116 7.21 -2.32 -18.12
CA ASN A 116 8.40 -2.50 -17.32
C ASN A 116 8.58 -1.30 -16.38
N TRP A 117 8.95 -1.50 -15.13
CA TRP A 117 9.20 -0.43 -14.17
C TRP A 117 10.21 0.61 -14.65
N GLU A 118 11.15 0.22 -15.52
CA GLU A 118 12.12 1.14 -16.16
C GLU A 118 11.46 2.27 -16.98
N LEU A 119 10.20 2.05 -17.40
CA LEU A 119 9.41 3.03 -18.15
C LEU A 119 8.56 3.93 -17.24
N VAL A 120 8.60 3.69 -15.95
CA VAL A 120 7.85 4.43 -14.93
C VAL A 120 8.79 5.45 -14.30
N LEU A 121 8.44 6.72 -14.42
CA LEU A 121 9.27 7.84 -13.98
C LEU A 121 8.63 8.50 -12.75
N PRO A 122 9.43 9.04 -11.83
CA PRO A 122 8.89 9.81 -10.72
C PRO A 122 8.17 11.06 -11.22
N PRO A 123 7.22 11.60 -10.45
CA PRO A 123 6.55 12.86 -10.81
C PRO A 123 7.56 13.99 -11.01
N PRO A 124 7.32 14.93 -11.96
CA PRO A 124 8.25 15.99 -12.25
C PRO A 124 8.45 16.91 -11.04
N LYS A 125 9.69 17.34 -10.82
CA LYS A 125 10.03 18.31 -9.77
C LYS A 125 9.25 19.61 -10.03
N GLY A 126 8.40 19.99 -9.09
CA GLY A 126 7.55 21.19 -9.21
C GLY A 126 6.06 20.91 -9.41
N ALA A 127 5.64 19.66 -9.53
CA ALA A 127 4.21 19.28 -9.56
C ALA A 127 3.43 19.70 -8.28
N GLY A 128 4.10 20.30 -7.30
CA GLY A 128 3.52 20.76 -6.04
C GLY A 128 3.58 19.70 -4.95
N ARG A 129 3.32 20.11 -3.70
CA ARG A 129 3.31 19.21 -2.53
C ARG A 129 2.03 18.39 -2.42
N SER A 130 1.00 18.71 -3.20
CA SER A 130 -0.35 18.15 -3.10
C SER A 130 -0.79 17.40 -4.37
N HIS A 131 0.15 16.74 -5.06
CA HIS A 131 -0.24 15.92 -6.21
C HIS A 131 -0.62 14.51 -5.76
N PHE A 132 -1.59 13.93 -6.46
CA PHE A 132 -2.08 12.57 -6.23
C PHE A 132 -1.42 11.55 -7.17
N LEU A 133 -0.15 11.81 -7.56
CA LEU A 133 0.58 10.98 -8.49
C LEU A 133 1.61 10.13 -7.74
N THR A 134 1.59 8.83 -7.97
CA THR A 134 2.69 7.93 -7.61
C THR A 134 3.83 8.09 -8.61
N ALA A 135 3.51 8.09 -9.89
CA ALA A 135 4.48 8.13 -10.98
C ALA A 135 3.85 8.63 -12.29
N ILE A 136 4.68 8.77 -13.31
CA ILE A 136 4.23 8.99 -14.69
C ILE A 136 4.87 7.97 -15.62
N THR A 137 4.21 7.67 -16.72
CA THR A 137 4.80 6.91 -17.84
C THR A 137 4.41 7.53 -19.17
N ARG A 138 5.02 7.06 -20.25
CA ARG A 138 4.69 7.52 -21.61
C ARG A 138 4.16 6.34 -22.41
N MET A 139 3.06 6.58 -23.09
CA MET A 139 2.49 5.63 -24.04
C MET A 139 2.25 6.35 -25.37
N ASP A 140 2.91 5.88 -26.40
CA ASP A 140 2.98 6.59 -27.68
C ASP A 140 3.47 8.04 -27.46
N ASP A 141 2.67 9.04 -27.80
CA ASP A 141 2.99 10.46 -27.57
C ASP A 141 2.30 11.05 -26.31
N ASP A 142 1.49 10.25 -25.60
CA ASP A 142 0.74 10.70 -24.43
C ASP A 142 1.51 10.44 -23.13
N ILE A 143 1.43 11.39 -22.21
CA ILE A 143 1.83 11.19 -20.81
C ILE A 143 0.67 10.55 -20.06
N VAL A 144 0.97 9.50 -19.32
CA VAL A 144 0.02 8.79 -18.47
C VAL A 144 0.37 9.06 -17.02
N GLU A 145 -0.60 9.54 -16.26
CA GLU A 145 -0.47 9.84 -14.83
C GLU A 145 -0.96 8.66 -14.00
N ILE A 146 -0.04 8.06 -13.21
CA ILE A 146 -0.36 6.95 -12.31
C ILE A 146 -0.79 7.55 -10.97
N LEU A 147 -2.05 7.31 -10.60
CA LEU A 147 -2.67 7.92 -9.43
C LEU A 147 -2.43 7.13 -8.15
N ASP A 148 -2.17 7.85 -7.07
CA ASP A 148 -2.18 7.36 -5.69
C ASP A 148 -3.60 7.49 -5.11
N VAL A 149 -4.41 6.45 -5.28
CA VAL A 149 -5.78 6.44 -4.75
C VAL A 149 -5.85 6.33 -3.23
N GLU A 150 -4.80 5.83 -2.60
CA GLU A 150 -4.71 5.79 -1.13
C GLU A 150 -4.64 7.22 -0.58
N ARG A 151 -3.83 8.05 -1.21
CA ARG A 151 -3.74 9.46 -0.89
C ARG A 151 -5.04 10.21 -1.18
N VAL A 152 -5.71 9.92 -2.31
CA VAL A 152 -7.02 10.50 -2.62
C VAL A 152 -8.03 10.17 -1.53
N LEU A 153 -8.05 8.93 -1.05
CA LEU A 153 -8.93 8.51 0.04
C LEU A 153 -8.54 9.16 1.37
N ALA A 154 -7.24 9.27 1.67
CA ALA A 154 -6.75 9.92 2.88
C ALA A 154 -7.19 11.38 3.01
N ASP A 155 -7.25 12.11 1.89
CA ASP A 155 -7.70 13.50 1.89
C ASP A 155 -9.23 13.63 2.06
N ILE A 156 -9.99 12.59 1.67
CA ILE A 156 -11.46 12.57 1.75
C ILE A 156 -11.95 12.06 3.12
N VAL A 157 -11.31 10.99 3.60
CA VAL A 157 -11.65 10.34 4.87
C VAL A 157 -10.41 10.35 5.75
N PRO A 158 -10.34 11.25 6.74
CA PRO A 158 -9.21 11.23 7.68
C PRO A 158 -9.11 9.89 8.38
N TYR A 159 -7.90 9.33 8.44
CA TYR A 159 -7.66 8.08 9.14
C TYR A 159 -7.38 8.31 10.61
N GLU A 160 -7.89 7.42 11.45
CA GLU A 160 -7.41 7.30 12.80
C GLU A 160 -6.04 6.62 12.80
N THR A 161 -5.08 7.22 13.47
CA THR A 161 -3.75 6.66 13.73
C THR A 161 -3.55 6.35 15.20
N SER A 162 -4.55 6.71 16.03
CA SER A 162 -4.56 6.42 17.45
C SER A 162 -4.73 4.92 17.68
N VAL A 163 -3.93 4.40 18.60
CA VAL A 163 -4.06 3.03 19.10
C VAL A 163 -5.01 3.03 20.29
N SER A 164 -5.94 2.08 20.31
CA SER A 164 -6.90 1.94 21.40
C SER A 164 -6.20 1.64 22.73
N GLU A 165 -6.71 2.21 23.84
CA GLU A 165 -6.09 2.06 25.16
C GLU A 165 -6.00 0.61 25.64
N ASP A 166 -6.92 -0.24 25.23
CA ASP A 166 -6.94 -1.68 25.54
C ASP A 166 -5.90 -2.49 24.77
N VAL A 167 -5.34 -1.94 23.69
CA VAL A 167 -4.25 -2.54 22.90
C VAL A 167 -2.88 -2.09 23.42
N LEU A 168 -2.79 -0.93 24.05
CA LEU A 168 -1.53 -0.35 24.51
C LEU A 168 -0.98 -1.09 25.75
N ASP A 169 0.18 -1.73 25.61
CA ASP A 169 0.98 -2.26 26.72
C ASP A 169 2.05 -1.23 27.12
N ARG A 170 1.78 -0.51 28.21
CA ARG A 170 2.65 0.60 28.66
C ARG A 170 4.06 0.14 29.04
N ASP A 171 4.20 -1.07 29.58
CA ASP A 171 5.50 -1.61 29.94
C ASP A 171 6.36 -1.87 28.68
N LEU A 172 5.73 -2.34 27.61
CA LEU A 172 6.39 -2.51 26.31
C LEU A 172 6.71 -1.18 25.64
N VAL A 173 5.86 -0.16 25.79
CA VAL A 173 6.13 1.20 25.27
C VAL A 173 7.36 1.79 25.97
N ASP A 174 7.40 1.74 27.30
CA ASP A 174 8.55 2.23 28.09
C ASP A 174 9.83 1.47 27.75
N PHE A 175 9.74 0.16 27.55
CA PHE A 175 10.87 -0.65 27.11
C PHE A 175 11.35 -0.23 25.71
N ALA A 176 10.45 -0.07 24.76
CA ALA A 176 10.78 0.31 23.39
C ALA A 176 11.49 1.68 23.34
N LEU A 177 10.96 2.67 24.08
CA LEU A 177 11.56 4.01 24.23
C LEU A 177 12.95 3.94 24.86
N SER A 178 13.13 3.12 25.91
CA SER A 178 14.42 3.00 26.61
C SER A 178 15.52 2.39 25.76
N ARG A 179 15.14 1.62 24.72
CA ARG A 179 16.06 0.91 23.82
C ARG A 179 16.18 1.57 22.46
N GLU A 180 15.47 2.67 22.20
CA GLU A 180 15.44 3.37 20.91
C GLU A 180 15.16 2.42 19.75
N LEU A 181 14.15 1.52 19.94
CA LEU A 181 13.84 0.49 18.95
C LEU A 181 13.35 1.10 17.65
N LYS A 182 13.81 0.53 16.53
CA LYS A 182 13.51 1.01 15.18
C LYS A 182 12.89 -0.06 14.31
N ILE A 183 12.02 0.37 13.41
CA ILE A 183 11.45 -0.43 12.32
C ILE A 183 11.85 0.22 11.00
N LEU A 184 12.42 -0.58 10.09
CA LEU A 184 12.62 -0.14 8.71
C LEU A 184 11.31 -0.32 7.96
N MET A 185 10.85 0.73 7.28
CA MET A 185 9.63 0.71 6.48
C MET A 185 9.92 1.00 5.02
N ALA A 186 9.49 0.11 4.13
CA ALA A 186 9.53 0.29 2.69
C ALA A 186 8.11 0.42 2.16
N ASP A 187 7.75 1.57 1.59
CA ASP A 187 6.42 1.86 1.06
C ASP A 187 6.51 3.00 0.02
N ASP A 188 5.91 2.83 -1.15
CA ASP A 188 5.92 3.86 -2.19
C ASP A 188 4.95 5.01 -1.89
N SER A 189 3.97 4.78 -1.01
CA SER A 189 3.04 5.78 -0.53
C SER A 189 3.55 6.45 0.75
N LEU A 190 4.05 7.68 0.62
CA LEU A 190 4.45 8.49 1.79
C LEU A 190 3.28 8.70 2.78
N THR A 191 2.04 8.64 2.31
CA THR A 191 0.84 8.73 3.13
C THR A 191 0.67 7.48 3.99
N ALA A 192 0.79 6.29 3.39
CA ALA A 192 0.75 5.02 4.10
C ALA A 192 1.88 4.92 5.14
N TYR A 193 3.11 5.29 4.75
CA TYR A 193 4.22 5.37 5.69
C TYR A 193 3.91 6.27 6.88
N ARG A 194 3.45 7.52 6.65
CA ARG A 194 3.18 8.47 7.74
C ARG A 194 2.11 7.97 8.70
N GLN A 195 1.09 7.30 8.21
CA GLN A 195 0.04 6.71 9.05
C GLN A 195 0.59 5.58 9.92
N ALA A 196 1.30 4.63 9.32
CA ALA A 196 1.92 3.54 10.06
C ALA A 196 2.99 4.05 11.05
N SER A 197 3.81 5.03 10.64
CA SER A 197 4.80 5.66 11.51
C SER A 197 4.15 6.36 12.71
N ALA A 198 3.05 7.09 12.51
CA ALA A 198 2.30 7.71 13.59
C ALA A 198 1.72 6.67 14.57
N THR A 199 1.18 5.56 14.04
CA THR A 199 0.71 4.43 14.85
C THR A 199 1.85 3.81 15.67
N LEU A 200 3.00 3.55 15.06
CA LEU A 200 4.17 2.95 15.72
C LEU A 200 4.77 3.88 16.77
N SER A 201 4.71 5.19 16.55
CA SER A 201 5.13 6.21 17.54
C SER A 201 4.28 6.15 18.82
N ASN A 202 2.97 5.78 18.72
CA ASN A 202 2.11 5.59 19.91
C ASN A 202 2.59 4.43 20.81
N ILE A 203 3.33 3.48 20.27
CA ILE A 203 3.90 2.35 21.01
C ILE A 203 5.41 2.49 21.24
N GLY A 204 5.96 3.72 21.11
CA GLY A 204 7.34 4.03 21.44
C GLY A 204 8.39 3.54 20.42
N ILE A 205 7.98 3.26 19.19
CA ILE A 205 8.87 2.73 18.14
C ILE A 205 9.14 3.80 17.08
N GLU A 206 10.43 4.03 16.79
CA GLU A 206 10.87 4.87 15.69
C GLU A 206 10.80 4.13 14.35
N THR A 207 10.62 4.87 13.28
CA THR A 207 10.58 4.32 11.93
C THR A 207 11.58 5.00 11.01
N GLU A 208 12.24 4.20 10.18
CA GLU A 208 13.11 4.67 9.10
C GLU A 208 12.44 4.38 7.76
N TYR A 209 12.35 5.37 6.88
CA TYR A 209 11.62 5.31 5.61
C TYR A 209 12.50 4.97 4.42
N CYS A 210 12.04 4.05 3.60
CA CYS A 210 12.55 3.78 2.26
C CYS A 210 11.39 3.84 1.24
N PRO A 211 11.53 4.56 0.11
CA PRO A 211 10.45 4.73 -0.86
C PRO A 211 10.18 3.50 -1.74
N ASP A 212 11.04 2.49 -1.70
CA ASP A 212 10.97 1.26 -2.49
C ASP A 212 11.81 0.14 -1.88
N GLY A 213 11.60 -1.09 -2.35
CA GLY A 213 12.31 -2.26 -1.85
C GLY A 213 13.80 -2.28 -2.19
N LEU A 214 14.20 -1.70 -3.33
CA LEU A 214 15.61 -1.65 -3.72
C LEU A 214 16.40 -0.71 -2.80
N THR A 215 15.83 0.43 -2.48
CA THR A 215 16.39 1.39 -1.51
C THR A 215 16.54 0.74 -0.13
N ALA A 216 15.51 0.02 0.33
CA ALA A 216 15.55 -0.71 1.61
C ALA A 216 16.63 -1.80 1.61
N LEU A 217 16.71 -2.62 0.56
CA LEU A 217 17.72 -3.67 0.44
C LEU A 217 19.13 -3.10 0.44
N ASN A 218 19.38 -2.04 -0.33
CA ASN A 218 20.68 -1.38 -0.38
C ASN A 218 21.08 -0.82 0.98
N ARG A 219 20.14 -0.22 1.70
CA ARG A 219 20.33 0.29 3.06
C ARG A 219 20.76 -0.83 4.02
N LEU A 220 20.00 -1.92 4.04
CA LEU A 220 20.31 -3.09 4.89
C LEU A 220 21.68 -3.69 4.56
N LYS A 221 21.99 -3.87 3.28
CA LYS A 221 23.29 -4.42 2.84
C LYS A 221 24.46 -3.49 3.15
N GLU A 222 24.28 -2.18 3.04
CA GLU A 222 25.29 -1.18 3.40
C GLU A 222 25.61 -1.24 4.90
N GLN A 223 24.60 -1.23 5.75
CA GLN A 223 24.77 -1.31 7.20
C GLN A 223 25.42 -2.65 7.61
N ALA A 224 24.99 -3.77 7.04
CA ALA A 224 25.61 -5.07 7.29
C ALA A 224 27.11 -5.09 6.90
N ARG A 225 27.48 -4.49 5.76
CA ARG A 225 28.89 -4.34 5.35
C ARG A 225 29.72 -3.48 6.31
N ASN A 226 29.06 -2.51 6.95
CA ASN A 226 29.67 -1.66 7.97
C ASN A 226 29.74 -2.34 9.35
N GLY A 227 29.37 -3.62 9.45
CA GLY A 227 29.45 -4.41 10.67
C GLY A 227 28.25 -4.27 11.61
N VAL A 228 27.15 -3.67 11.16
CA VAL A 228 25.92 -3.58 11.93
C VAL A 228 25.19 -4.92 11.93
N ASP A 229 24.80 -5.39 13.10
CA ASP A 229 23.93 -6.56 13.28
C ASP A 229 22.49 -6.16 12.98
N ILE A 230 22.04 -6.43 11.77
CA ILE A 230 20.76 -5.95 11.26
C ILE A 230 19.56 -6.42 12.09
N PRO A 231 19.45 -7.69 12.52
CA PRO A 231 18.35 -8.13 13.41
C PRO A 231 18.36 -7.50 14.81
N ARG A 232 19.46 -6.84 15.21
CA ARG A 232 19.54 -6.06 16.46
C ARG A 232 19.29 -4.58 16.24
N GLU A 233 19.69 -4.05 15.08
CA GLU A 233 19.47 -2.62 14.73
C GLU A 233 17.99 -2.35 14.43
N TYR A 234 17.35 -3.24 13.70
CA TYR A 234 15.91 -3.13 13.37
C TYR A 234 15.13 -4.25 14.04
N LEU A 235 14.09 -3.86 14.79
CA LEU A 235 13.14 -4.82 15.35
C LEU A 235 12.50 -5.67 14.24
N MET A 236 12.16 -5.03 13.13
CA MET A 236 11.63 -5.69 11.94
C MET A 236 11.72 -4.81 10.69
N LEU A 237 11.48 -5.42 9.54
CA LEU A 237 11.18 -4.76 8.27
C LEU A 237 9.67 -4.86 8.01
N VAL A 238 9.02 -3.71 7.83
CA VAL A 238 7.64 -3.62 7.36
C VAL A 238 7.68 -3.14 5.92
N THR A 239 7.18 -3.91 4.98
CA THR A 239 7.29 -3.59 3.55
C THR A 239 5.93 -3.67 2.87
N ASP A 240 5.62 -2.68 2.03
CA ASP A 240 4.51 -2.83 1.10
C ASP A 240 4.77 -4.00 0.16
N ALA A 241 3.70 -4.64 -0.28
CA ALA A 241 3.77 -5.74 -1.25
C ALA A 241 4.14 -5.23 -2.65
N GLU A 242 3.65 -4.05 -3.02
CA GLU A 242 3.73 -3.51 -4.38
C GLU A 242 4.42 -2.14 -4.40
N MET A 243 5.67 -2.13 -4.81
CA MET A 243 6.50 -0.93 -4.91
C MET A 243 7.24 -0.87 -6.25
N PRO A 244 7.59 0.33 -6.74
CA PRO A 244 8.52 0.49 -7.85
C PRO A 244 9.89 -0.11 -7.55
N GLU A 245 10.70 -0.30 -8.59
CA GLU A 245 12.07 -0.80 -8.55
C GLU A 245 12.20 -2.23 -7.98
N MET A 246 11.64 -2.49 -6.81
CA MET A 246 11.61 -3.80 -6.17
C MET A 246 10.37 -3.91 -5.26
N ASP A 247 9.52 -4.87 -5.55
CA ASP A 247 8.36 -5.20 -4.74
C ASP A 247 8.74 -5.87 -3.41
N GLY A 248 7.79 -5.90 -2.45
CA GLY A 248 8.03 -6.44 -1.12
C GLY A 248 8.27 -7.95 -1.10
N TYR A 249 7.77 -8.67 -2.08
CA TYR A 249 7.99 -10.12 -2.21
C TYR A 249 9.43 -10.40 -2.61
N ARG A 250 9.95 -9.69 -3.62
CA ARG A 250 11.33 -9.79 -4.04
C ARG A 250 12.28 -9.29 -2.96
N LEU A 251 11.97 -8.17 -2.31
CA LEU A 251 12.73 -7.68 -1.17
C LEU A 251 12.87 -8.76 -0.10
N THR A 252 11.76 -9.41 0.28
CA THR A 252 11.77 -10.50 1.26
C THR A 252 12.64 -11.66 0.81
N HIS A 253 12.52 -12.07 -0.45
CA HIS A 253 13.36 -13.15 -1.01
C HIS A 253 14.86 -12.80 -0.93
N GLU A 254 15.25 -11.58 -1.29
CA GLU A 254 16.63 -11.10 -1.20
C GLU A 254 17.14 -11.07 0.26
N VAL A 255 16.28 -10.59 1.19
CA VAL A 255 16.60 -10.60 2.63
C VAL A 255 16.82 -12.02 3.14
N ARG A 256 15.99 -12.99 2.74
CA ARG A 256 16.14 -14.39 3.15
C ARG A 256 17.35 -15.08 2.53
N SER A 257 17.79 -14.63 1.37
CA SER A 257 18.94 -15.17 0.64
C SER A 257 20.28 -14.64 1.16
N ASP A 258 20.29 -13.55 1.91
CA ASP A 258 21.51 -12.93 2.45
C ASP A 258 21.78 -13.40 3.89
N ALA A 259 22.97 -13.92 4.13
CA ALA A 259 23.35 -14.50 5.43
C ALA A 259 23.31 -13.49 6.60
N ALA A 260 23.54 -12.20 6.33
CA ALA A 260 23.53 -11.15 7.33
C ALA A 260 22.12 -10.59 7.60
N LEU A 261 21.15 -10.85 6.69
CA LEU A 261 19.80 -10.29 6.75
C LEU A 261 18.71 -11.33 7.04
N LYS A 262 18.98 -12.61 6.77
CA LYS A 262 17.97 -13.70 6.74
C LYS A 262 17.14 -13.83 8.01
N ASP A 263 17.68 -13.44 9.16
CA ASP A 263 17.04 -13.57 10.47
C ASP A 263 16.23 -12.31 10.83
N LEU A 264 16.22 -11.26 9.98
CA LEU A 264 15.38 -10.08 10.16
C LEU A 264 13.89 -10.46 10.03
N HIS A 265 13.09 -10.05 10.99
CA HIS A 265 11.65 -10.25 10.94
C HIS A 265 11.02 -9.39 9.85
N VAL A 266 10.23 -9.97 8.95
CA VAL A 266 9.62 -9.27 7.81
C VAL A 266 8.11 -9.41 7.84
N ILE A 267 7.41 -8.28 7.84
CA ILE A 267 5.95 -8.19 7.71
C ILE A 267 5.61 -7.53 6.38
N LEU A 268 4.72 -8.16 5.60
CA LEU A 268 4.08 -7.51 4.45
C LEU A 268 2.94 -6.63 4.93
N HIS A 269 2.97 -5.35 4.58
CA HIS A 269 1.96 -4.34 4.89
C HIS A 269 1.26 -3.94 3.59
N THR A 270 0.13 -4.54 3.30
CA THR A 270 -0.51 -4.44 1.99
C THR A 270 -1.97 -3.99 2.08
N SER A 271 -2.44 -3.25 1.07
CA SER A 271 -3.85 -2.91 0.92
C SER A 271 -4.70 -4.09 0.43
N LEU A 272 -4.06 -5.17 -0.03
CA LEU A 272 -4.76 -6.39 -0.43
C LEU A 272 -5.23 -7.19 0.80
N SER A 273 -6.49 -7.60 0.81
CA SER A 273 -7.05 -8.44 1.87
C SER A 273 -7.26 -9.88 1.38
N GLY A 274 -7.24 -10.85 2.30
CA GLY A 274 -7.76 -12.19 2.10
C GLY A 274 -6.75 -13.33 1.95
N SER A 275 -7.27 -14.51 1.57
CA SER A 275 -6.55 -15.79 1.48
C SER A 275 -5.37 -15.81 0.48
N PHE A 276 -5.33 -14.85 -0.45
CA PHE A 276 -4.25 -14.69 -1.39
C PHE A 276 -2.93 -14.33 -0.70
N ASN A 277 -2.99 -13.38 0.24
CA ASN A 277 -1.81 -12.93 0.96
C ASN A 277 -1.18 -14.02 1.81
N GLN A 278 -1.98 -14.85 2.47
CA GLN A 278 -1.46 -15.92 3.32
C GLN A 278 -0.63 -16.95 2.54
N ALA A 279 -1.11 -17.37 1.36
CA ALA A 279 -0.37 -18.28 0.50
C ALA A 279 0.93 -17.67 -0.05
N MET A 280 0.95 -16.35 -0.30
CA MET A 280 2.14 -15.63 -0.76
C MET A 280 3.17 -15.44 0.35
N VAL A 281 2.73 -15.08 1.55
CA VAL A 281 3.59 -14.95 2.75
C VAL A 281 4.39 -16.23 2.98
N GLU A 282 3.72 -17.38 2.98
CA GLU A 282 4.38 -18.69 3.17
C GLU A 282 5.41 -18.98 2.07
N LYS A 283 5.08 -18.62 0.81
CA LYS A 283 5.93 -18.94 -0.36
C LYS A 283 7.20 -18.10 -0.43
N VAL A 284 7.14 -16.82 -0.06
CA VAL A 284 8.29 -15.90 -0.14
C VAL A 284 9.11 -15.84 1.14
N GLY A 285 8.64 -16.43 2.23
CA GLY A 285 9.33 -16.49 3.51
C GLY A 285 9.16 -15.23 4.37
N CYS A 286 8.07 -14.48 4.19
CA CYS A 286 7.66 -13.46 5.16
C CYS A 286 7.25 -14.12 6.47
N ASN A 287 7.41 -13.41 7.58
CA ASN A 287 6.98 -13.91 8.89
C ASN A 287 5.48 -13.71 9.10
N ASP A 288 4.93 -12.61 8.58
CA ASP A 288 3.52 -12.28 8.73
C ASP A 288 3.08 -11.29 7.65
N PHE A 289 1.79 -11.02 7.61
CA PHE A 289 1.23 -9.94 6.80
C PHE A 289 0.22 -9.12 7.61
N LEU A 290 0.01 -7.88 7.18
CA LEU A 290 -0.90 -6.95 7.80
C LEU A 290 -1.63 -6.15 6.72
N SER A 291 -2.94 -5.97 6.89
CA SER A 291 -3.68 -5.02 6.06
C SER A 291 -3.31 -3.59 6.44
N LYS A 292 -3.05 -2.73 5.46
CA LYS A 292 -2.76 -1.31 5.69
C LYS A 292 -3.89 -0.65 6.49
N PHE A 293 -3.55 0.37 7.27
CA PHE A 293 -4.46 1.27 7.99
C PHE A 293 -5.30 0.61 9.10
N GLN A 294 -4.73 -0.37 9.76
CA GLN A 294 -5.28 -1.02 10.96
C GLN A 294 -4.37 -0.71 12.16
N PRO A 295 -4.51 0.47 12.83
CA PRO A 295 -3.57 0.88 13.87
C PRO A 295 -3.49 -0.11 15.02
N ASP A 296 -4.62 -0.62 15.50
CA ASP A 296 -4.64 -1.59 16.59
C ASP A 296 -3.99 -2.92 16.20
N GLU A 297 -4.24 -3.40 14.98
CA GLU A 297 -3.66 -4.66 14.49
C GLU A 297 -2.13 -4.52 14.29
N LEU A 298 -1.68 -3.38 13.76
CA LEU A 298 -0.24 -3.09 13.62
C LEU A 298 0.43 -3.01 14.99
N ALA A 299 -0.12 -2.23 15.92
CA ALA A 299 0.40 -2.09 17.26
C ALA A 299 0.45 -3.44 18.00
N GLN A 300 -0.62 -4.22 17.92
CA GLN A 300 -0.71 -5.52 18.57
C GLN A 300 0.33 -6.53 18.04
N LYS A 301 0.50 -6.61 16.70
CA LYS A 301 1.51 -7.50 16.09
C LYS A 301 2.91 -7.12 16.50
N VAL A 302 3.24 -5.83 16.47
CA VAL A 302 4.57 -5.33 16.86
C VAL A 302 4.84 -5.58 18.35
N GLN A 303 3.88 -5.29 19.22
CA GLN A 303 4.01 -5.54 20.67
C GLN A 303 4.11 -7.04 20.99
N ASN A 304 3.36 -7.91 20.29
CA ASN A 304 3.47 -9.35 20.46
C ASN A 304 4.87 -9.84 20.07
N PHE A 305 5.39 -9.40 18.92
CA PHE A 305 6.74 -9.76 18.51
C PHE A 305 7.80 -9.23 19.49
N LEU A 306 7.67 -7.99 19.95
CA LEU A 306 8.56 -7.41 20.95
C LEU A 306 8.56 -8.24 22.25
N ARG A 307 7.40 -8.66 22.72
CA ARG A 307 7.26 -9.52 23.92
C ARG A 307 7.98 -10.86 23.72
N GLU A 308 7.86 -11.47 22.55
CA GLU A 308 8.58 -12.72 22.21
C GLU A 308 10.09 -12.52 22.20
N GLN A 309 10.58 -11.39 21.66
CA GLN A 309 12.03 -11.08 21.64
C GLN A 309 12.59 -10.87 23.06
N ILE A 310 11.83 -10.22 23.94
CA ILE A 310 12.21 -10.05 25.36
C ILE A 310 12.23 -11.42 26.07
N GLN A 311 11.18 -12.22 25.92
CA GLN A 311 11.09 -13.54 26.55
C GLN A 311 12.17 -14.52 26.06
N SER A 312 12.57 -14.42 24.81
CA SER A 312 13.65 -15.25 24.25
C SER A 312 15.06 -14.76 24.61
N GLY A 313 15.18 -13.62 25.29
CA GLY A 313 16.46 -13.01 25.66
C GLY A 313 17.25 -12.40 24.50
N ARG A 314 16.61 -12.16 23.37
CA ARG A 314 17.25 -11.51 22.21
C ARG A 314 17.35 -9.99 22.37
N LEU A 315 16.43 -9.39 23.10
CA LEU A 315 16.40 -7.98 23.46
C LEU A 315 16.56 -7.85 24.98
N VAL A 316 17.73 -8.13 25.49
CA VAL A 316 18.08 -7.94 26.92
C VAL A 316 18.97 -6.72 27.09
#